data_97bd820974bf42f35bdb04af039864fb
#
_entry.id   97bd820974bf42f35bdb04af039864fb
#
_cell.length_a   1.000
_cell.length_b   1.000
_cell.length_c   1.000
_cell.angle_alpha   90.00
_cell.angle_beta   90.00
_cell.angle_gamma   90.00
#
_symmetry.space_group_name_H-M   'P 1'
#
loop_
_entity.id
_entity.type
_entity.pdbx_description
1 polymer ?
#
loop_
_entity_poly.entity_id
_entity_poly.type
_entity_poly.pdbx_seq_one_letter_code
_entity_poly.pdbx_strand_id
1 'polypeptide(L)'
;MKIYLTKRIVVLTWLICSYSMLNAQSWSKSFTAGGYDSDNKFLGGSEVLQLVNHKSMLFASVGYWEDENNIWYGGFNTNIGWGQINRLDNPSAIWQEDLFMGANHLRPEILKQVIFTKDQFGNLLTSPDTVLIAAGYSPNYITNIVTVTSFARNDLNGTWGESEIVQGGFPAGENYSIRDIEMYVDQQTGLEYVFATVGTQGIYKGKYNPANPGKIDWISTAEFGPLSIRPLGIEVANGALHFSSGSKLYRRIDGVSPSYVIDHDFSDLGAKINSAAGGIRGLTTINNPSGVDDAFLLMWCPNGQSQGTIYRLEPDGAGGFNRIYETKLSLLIASFLVGSNASYVLGAYNEFYEYINPISNDTIHLVGFEANISGGGHPIWNGYYKGGLFAKRDSNGQYSIEEINGTIGANDTALVANRCYVASPFPGESAVYFGGFDPNSNASTNMAWVYKKDYQVNAIDDITKHETNFVIYPNPSSNQLFIESENLEDYEFNIINLLGKEVVSGRINGQTATVDISSLPPNVYILRIANEAVKFVKTN
;
A
#
# COMPACT_ATOMS: atom_id res chain seq x y z
N MET A 1 17.62 -32.72 45.56
CA MET A 1 16.42 -32.07 45.05
C MET A 1 16.62 -30.66 44.44
N LYS A 2 17.80 -30.07 44.52
CA LYS A 2 18.10 -28.74 43.94
C LYS A 2 18.67 -28.77 42.48
N ILE A 3 19.18 -29.92 42.01
CA ILE A 3 19.83 -30.02 40.70
C ILE A 3 18.84 -30.35 39.56
N TYR A 4 17.66 -30.89 39.88
CA TYR A 4 16.64 -31.20 38.87
C TYR A 4 15.76 -29.99 38.46
N LEU A 5 15.69 -28.96 39.31
CA LEU A 5 14.87 -27.77 39.00
C LEU A 5 15.56 -26.83 37.99
N THR A 6 16.91 -26.75 38.07
CA THR A 6 17.69 -25.88 37.18
C THR A 6 17.73 -26.39 35.74
N LYS A 7 17.72 -27.70 35.51
CA LYS A 7 17.70 -28.27 34.16
C LYS A 7 16.36 -28.10 33.46
N ARG A 8 15.24 -28.11 34.16
CA ARG A 8 13.91 -27.88 33.55
C ARG A 8 13.65 -26.40 33.22
N ILE A 9 14.20 -25.48 33.98
CA ILE A 9 14.08 -24.04 33.68
C ILE A 9 14.94 -23.66 32.48
N VAL A 10 16.14 -24.21 32.33
CA VAL A 10 17.00 -23.94 31.17
C VAL A 10 16.41 -24.52 29.88
N VAL A 11 15.80 -25.72 29.92
CA VAL A 11 15.13 -26.31 28.75
C VAL A 11 13.86 -25.53 28.38
N LEU A 12 13.09 -25.04 29.37
CA LEU A 12 11.89 -24.22 29.10
C LEU A 12 12.26 -22.84 28.54
N THR A 13 13.36 -22.23 29.00
CA THR A 13 13.84 -20.94 28.46
C THR A 13 14.40 -21.10 27.05
N TRP A 14 15.04 -22.20 26.74
CA TRP A 14 15.50 -22.53 25.36
C TRP A 14 14.32 -22.82 24.42
N LEU A 15 13.28 -23.51 24.88
CA LEU A 15 12.06 -23.74 24.09
C LEU A 15 11.28 -22.44 23.83
N ILE A 16 11.25 -21.51 24.79
CA ILE A 16 10.59 -20.21 24.59
C ILE A 16 11.43 -19.30 23.67
N CYS A 17 12.76 -19.32 23.76
CA CYS A 17 13.62 -18.59 22.83
C CYS A 17 13.62 -19.18 21.40
N SER A 18 13.46 -20.50 21.23
CA SER A 18 13.37 -21.11 19.90
C SER A 18 12.00 -20.92 19.24
N TYR A 19 10.92 -20.73 20.01
CA TYR A 19 9.61 -20.37 19.45
C TYR A 19 9.52 -18.93 18.96
N SER A 20 10.34 -18.02 19.47
CA SER A 20 10.38 -16.63 19.04
C SER A 20 11.24 -16.39 17.78
N MET A 21 11.98 -17.37 17.32
CA MET A 21 12.80 -17.26 16.09
C MET A 21 12.11 -17.79 14.82
N LEU A 22 10.91 -18.37 14.91
CA LEU A 22 10.26 -19.05 13.78
C LEU A 22 9.33 -18.19 12.94
N ASN A 23 9.21 -16.87 13.22
CA ASN A 23 8.38 -15.96 12.43
C ASN A 23 8.97 -14.55 12.28
N ALA A 24 10.27 -14.41 12.13
CA ALA A 24 10.82 -13.13 11.70
C ALA A 24 10.54 -12.94 10.21
N GLN A 25 9.33 -12.47 9.87
CA GLN A 25 9.11 -11.85 8.57
C GLN A 25 10.15 -10.74 8.43
N SER A 26 11.07 -10.90 7.48
CA SER A 26 12.19 -9.99 7.35
C SER A 26 11.73 -8.68 6.72
N TRP A 27 11.78 -7.62 7.49
CA TRP A 27 11.73 -6.27 6.95
C TRP A 27 13.11 -5.89 6.40
N SER A 28 13.14 -5.29 5.23
CA SER A 28 14.35 -4.71 4.67
C SER A 28 14.10 -3.31 4.15
N LYS A 29 15.12 -2.47 4.24
CA LYS A 29 15.07 -1.11 3.72
C LYS A 29 15.33 -1.14 2.22
N SER A 30 14.42 -0.58 1.42
CA SER A 30 14.56 -0.47 -0.04
C SER A 30 15.03 0.92 -0.46
N PHE A 31 14.53 1.97 0.21
CA PHE A 31 14.88 3.36 -0.09
C PHE A 31 15.02 4.18 1.18
N THR A 32 15.98 5.08 1.18
CA THR A 32 16.10 6.19 2.14
C THR A 32 16.59 7.39 1.38
N ALA A 33 15.88 8.51 1.53
CA ALA A 33 16.29 9.77 0.92
C ALA A 33 17.64 10.26 1.46
N GLY A 34 18.29 11.17 0.72
CA GLY A 34 19.59 11.75 1.08
C GLY A 34 20.78 11.13 0.35
N GLY A 35 20.54 10.15 -0.52
CA GLY A 35 21.55 9.53 -1.37
C GLY A 35 21.58 10.08 -2.81
N TYR A 36 22.32 9.40 -3.67
CA TYR A 36 22.42 9.70 -5.09
C TYR A 36 22.14 8.44 -5.91
N ASP A 37 21.54 8.60 -7.07
CA ASP A 37 21.35 7.54 -8.04
C ASP A 37 22.64 7.24 -8.83
N SER A 38 22.57 6.30 -9.79
CA SER A 38 23.73 5.94 -10.62
C SER A 38 24.18 7.04 -11.56
N ASP A 39 23.30 8.00 -11.88
CA ASP A 39 23.58 9.16 -12.72
C ASP A 39 24.04 10.37 -11.89
N ASN A 40 24.29 10.16 -10.60
CA ASN A 40 24.69 11.19 -9.62
C ASN A 40 23.62 12.27 -9.43
N LYS A 41 22.32 11.93 -9.58
CA LYS A 41 21.21 12.78 -9.24
C LYS A 41 20.81 12.57 -7.79
N PHE A 42 20.50 13.64 -7.08
CA PHE A 42 20.17 13.59 -5.67
C PHE A 42 18.73 13.07 -5.46
N LEU A 43 18.60 12.04 -4.67
CA LEU A 43 17.32 11.46 -4.27
C LEU A 43 16.94 11.98 -2.88
N GLY A 44 16.11 13.02 -2.83
CA GLY A 44 15.73 13.69 -1.59
C GLY A 44 14.28 13.43 -1.18
N GLY A 45 13.82 14.14 -0.17
CA GLY A 45 12.44 14.20 0.29
C GLY A 45 12.22 13.77 1.73
N SER A 46 11.14 14.27 2.33
CA SER A 46 10.69 13.93 3.68
C SER A 46 9.55 12.90 3.70
N GLU A 47 8.90 12.68 2.56
CA GLU A 47 7.77 11.77 2.45
C GLU A 47 7.77 10.98 1.14
N VAL A 48 7.28 9.73 1.19
CA VAL A 48 6.79 8.95 0.05
C VAL A 48 5.27 8.97 0.11
N LEU A 49 4.65 9.59 -0.89
CA LEU A 49 3.19 9.75 -0.91
C LEU A 49 2.50 8.54 -1.52
N GLN A 50 3.09 8.00 -2.58
CA GLN A 50 2.52 6.86 -3.31
C GLN A 50 3.60 5.91 -3.83
N LEU A 51 3.24 4.64 -3.94
CA LEU A 51 4.00 3.59 -4.59
C LEU A 51 3.12 2.96 -5.66
N VAL A 52 3.62 2.84 -6.89
CA VAL A 52 2.85 2.33 -8.03
C VAL A 52 3.68 1.37 -8.85
N ASN A 53 3.06 0.25 -9.22
CA ASN A 53 3.60 -0.68 -10.19
C ASN A 53 3.25 -0.22 -11.60
N HIS A 54 4.24 -0.12 -12.48
CA HIS A 54 4.00 0.20 -13.87
C HIS A 54 5.03 -0.49 -14.77
N LYS A 55 4.57 -1.26 -15.76
CA LYS A 55 5.43 -1.96 -16.74
C LYS A 55 6.56 -2.77 -16.06
N SER A 56 6.22 -3.53 -15.03
CA SER A 56 7.16 -4.35 -14.25
C SER A 56 8.27 -3.56 -13.54
N MET A 57 8.07 -2.28 -13.29
CA MET A 57 8.92 -1.40 -12.49
C MET A 57 8.13 -0.86 -11.31
N LEU A 58 8.82 -0.48 -10.26
CA LEU A 58 8.24 0.17 -9.08
C LEU A 58 8.56 1.67 -9.12
N PHE A 59 7.53 2.49 -8.92
CA PHE A 59 7.66 3.94 -8.86
C PHE A 59 7.23 4.47 -7.49
N ALA A 60 7.93 5.50 -7.02
CA ALA A 60 7.65 6.20 -5.77
C ALA A 60 7.54 7.71 -6.02
N SER A 61 6.44 8.32 -5.56
CA SER A 61 6.34 9.78 -5.51
C SER A 61 6.96 10.29 -4.22
N VAL A 62 7.93 11.20 -4.32
CA VAL A 62 8.72 11.68 -3.18
C VAL A 62 8.65 13.19 -3.09
N GLY A 63 8.32 13.72 -1.91
CA GLY A 63 8.10 15.14 -1.67
C GLY A 63 8.77 15.68 -0.42
N TYR A 64 8.64 17.00 -0.22
CA TYR A 64 9.32 17.77 0.84
C TYR A 64 8.35 18.42 1.84
N TRP A 65 7.21 17.80 2.08
CA TRP A 65 6.28 18.30 3.09
C TRP A 65 6.90 18.19 4.50
N GLU A 66 6.76 19.25 5.29
CA GLU A 66 7.33 19.35 6.64
C GLU A 66 8.84 19.14 6.73
N ASP A 67 9.56 19.35 5.64
CA ASP A 67 11.02 19.44 5.64
C ASP A 67 11.44 20.87 6.02
N GLU A 68 12.55 21.02 6.76
CA GLU A 68 13.04 22.35 7.17
C GLU A 68 13.38 23.26 5.98
N ASN A 69 13.66 22.65 4.83
CA ASN A 69 13.91 23.39 3.59
C ASN A 69 12.61 23.79 2.85
N ASN A 70 11.47 23.36 3.36
CA ASN A 70 10.19 23.71 2.77
C ASN A 70 9.89 25.19 3.00
N ILE A 71 9.49 25.88 1.93
CA ILE A 71 9.11 27.30 1.97
C ILE A 71 7.99 27.61 2.97
N TRP A 72 7.13 26.64 3.29
CA TRP A 72 6.05 26.78 4.27
C TRP A 72 6.55 26.92 5.71
N TYR A 73 7.76 26.42 5.97
CA TYR A 73 8.41 26.50 7.28
C TYR A 73 9.52 27.56 7.34
N GLY A 74 9.54 28.49 6.37
CA GLY A 74 10.45 29.64 6.35
C GLY A 74 11.80 29.38 5.71
N GLY A 75 12.00 28.22 5.10
CA GLY A 75 13.20 27.90 4.37
C GLY A 75 13.15 28.42 2.94
N PHE A 76 13.82 29.54 2.67
CA PHE A 76 14.21 29.91 1.31
C PHE A 76 15.62 29.36 1.05
N ASN A 77 15.73 28.07 0.88
CA ASN A 77 17.00 27.49 0.48
C ASN A 77 16.98 27.22 -1.02
N THR A 78 17.86 27.90 -1.77
CA THR A 78 18.00 27.72 -3.22
C THR A 78 18.54 26.33 -3.61
N ASN A 79 18.93 25.52 -2.64
CA ASN A 79 19.44 24.16 -2.83
C ASN A 79 18.44 23.07 -2.44
N ILE A 80 17.16 23.40 -2.33
CA ILE A 80 16.12 22.42 -2.03
C ILE A 80 15.95 21.50 -3.24
N GLY A 81 15.93 20.19 -3.00
CA GLY A 81 15.31 19.25 -3.93
C GLY A 81 13.82 19.54 -4.03
N TRP A 82 13.27 19.47 -5.21
CA TRP A 82 11.84 19.56 -5.44
C TRP A 82 11.27 18.15 -5.60
N GLY A 83 9.95 18.05 -5.68
CA GLY A 83 9.24 16.79 -5.84
C GLY A 83 9.81 15.92 -6.98
N GLN A 84 9.96 14.64 -6.70
CA GLN A 84 10.55 13.66 -7.61
C GLN A 84 9.65 12.44 -7.76
N ILE A 85 9.70 11.79 -8.92
CA ILE A 85 9.30 10.40 -9.09
C ILE A 85 10.57 9.57 -9.20
N ASN A 86 10.75 8.65 -8.27
CA ASN A 86 11.86 7.71 -8.28
C ASN A 86 11.40 6.35 -8.81
N ARG A 87 12.29 5.62 -9.48
CA ARG A 87 12.02 4.33 -10.10
C ARG A 87 12.98 3.27 -9.61
N LEU A 88 12.46 2.07 -9.41
CA LEU A 88 13.24 0.85 -9.14
C LEU A 88 12.96 -0.15 -10.25
N ASP A 89 13.99 -0.60 -10.96
CA ASP A 89 13.87 -1.46 -12.14
C ASP A 89 13.87 -2.96 -11.78
N ASN A 90 14.47 -3.33 -10.65
CA ASN A 90 14.46 -4.68 -10.09
C ASN A 90 14.80 -4.65 -8.58
N PRO A 91 14.55 -5.72 -7.82
CA PRO A 91 14.70 -5.70 -6.35
C PRO A 91 16.11 -5.41 -5.83
N SER A 92 17.13 -5.62 -6.67
CA SER A 92 18.56 -5.43 -6.32
C SER A 92 19.14 -4.16 -6.93
N ALA A 93 18.37 -3.40 -7.70
CA ALA A 93 18.83 -2.15 -8.29
C ALA A 93 18.89 -1.02 -7.27
N ILE A 94 19.58 0.04 -7.63
CA ILE A 94 19.55 1.32 -6.94
C ILE A 94 18.36 2.12 -7.51
N TRP A 95 17.60 2.78 -6.66
CA TRP A 95 16.56 3.71 -7.08
C TRP A 95 17.14 4.81 -7.97
N GLN A 96 16.41 5.19 -9.01
CA GLN A 96 16.81 6.21 -9.98
C GLN A 96 15.79 7.34 -9.99
N GLU A 97 16.20 8.58 -10.21
CA GLU A 97 15.28 9.66 -10.53
C GLU A 97 14.71 9.44 -11.93
N ASP A 98 13.40 9.26 -12.05
CA ASP A 98 12.70 9.14 -13.33
C ASP A 98 12.05 10.47 -13.76
N LEU A 99 11.58 11.29 -12.79
CA LEU A 99 11.11 12.65 -13.01
C LEU A 99 11.58 13.57 -11.89
N PHE A 100 12.19 14.70 -12.28
CA PHE A 100 12.33 15.88 -11.44
C PHE A 100 11.27 16.89 -11.85
N MET A 101 10.33 17.22 -10.97
CA MET A 101 9.17 18.07 -11.32
C MET A 101 9.54 19.55 -11.55
N GLY A 102 10.78 19.93 -11.23
CA GLY A 102 11.22 21.30 -11.37
C GLY A 102 10.87 22.21 -10.19
N ALA A 103 11.36 23.44 -10.28
CA ALA A 103 11.27 24.41 -9.20
C ALA A 103 9.81 24.71 -8.80
N ASN A 104 9.62 24.89 -7.50
CA ASN A 104 8.36 25.19 -6.85
C ASN A 104 7.33 24.03 -6.80
N HIS A 105 7.59 22.88 -7.38
CA HIS A 105 6.80 21.67 -7.13
C HIS A 105 7.28 21.00 -5.83
N LEU A 106 6.62 21.29 -4.73
CA LEU A 106 7.01 20.78 -3.42
C LEU A 106 6.97 19.25 -3.36
N ARG A 107 5.99 18.65 -4.06
CA ARG A 107 5.78 17.21 -4.09
C ARG A 107 4.89 16.79 -5.27
N PRO A 108 5.07 15.59 -5.81
CA PRO A 108 4.08 14.93 -6.62
C PRO A 108 2.98 14.40 -5.68
N GLU A 109 1.84 15.07 -5.66
CA GLU A 109 0.75 14.72 -4.74
C GLU A 109 0.00 13.47 -5.15
N ILE A 110 0.03 13.17 -6.45
CA ILE A 110 -0.53 11.95 -7.07
C ILE A 110 0.51 11.27 -7.93
N LEU A 111 0.49 9.94 -7.87
CA LEU A 111 1.10 9.03 -8.82
C LEU A 111 0.14 7.85 -8.98
N LYS A 112 -0.46 7.71 -10.15
CA LYS A 112 -1.47 6.66 -10.41
C LYS A 112 -1.31 6.11 -11.83
N GLN A 113 -1.54 4.81 -12.01
CA GLN A 113 -1.64 4.18 -13.31
C GLN A 113 -3.07 4.26 -13.80
N VAL A 114 -3.27 4.77 -15.01
CA VAL A 114 -4.58 4.93 -15.63
C VAL A 114 -4.60 4.20 -16.98
N ILE A 115 -5.70 3.53 -17.30
CA ILE A 115 -5.86 2.79 -18.54
C ILE A 115 -6.90 3.49 -19.40
N PHE A 116 -6.50 3.91 -20.60
CA PHE A 116 -7.38 4.53 -21.59
C PHE A 116 -7.73 3.56 -22.69
N THR A 117 -9.00 3.53 -23.07
CA THR A 117 -9.51 2.70 -24.18
C THR A 117 -9.98 3.52 -25.36
N LYS A 118 -10.20 4.83 -25.17
CA LYS A 118 -10.68 5.77 -26.18
C LYS A 118 -9.80 7.02 -26.25
N ASP A 119 -9.77 7.63 -27.43
CA ASP A 119 -9.14 8.93 -27.64
C ASP A 119 -10.06 10.11 -27.22
N GLN A 120 -9.58 11.33 -27.35
CA GLN A 120 -10.32 12.57 -27.01
C GLN A 120 -11.62 12.78 -27.83
N PHE A 121 -11.78 12.06 -28.92
CA PHE A 121 -12.98 12.10 -29.77
C PHE A 121 -13.97 10.99 -29.45
N GLY A 122 -13.59 10.04 -28.57
CA GLY A 122 -14.37 8.86 -28.20
C GLY A 122 -14.17 7.67 -29.13
N ASN A 123 -13.17 7.71 -30.03
CA ASN A 123 -12.82 6.56 -30.86
C ASN A 123 -12.04 5.52 -30.04
N LEU A 124 -12.34 4.25 -30.27
CA LEU A 124 -11.58 3.17 -29.66
C LEU A 124 -10.12 3.19 -30.12
N LEU A 125 -9.20 3.04 -29.18
CA LEU A 125 -7.79 2.82 -29.45
C LEU A 125 -7.59 1.41 -30.04
N THR A 126 -6.54 1.23 -30.84
CA THR A 126 -6.18 -0.10 -31.38
C THR A 126 -5.81 -1.09 -30.27
N SER A 127 -5.29 -0.60 -29.17
CA SER A 127 -5.06 -1.30 -27.90
C SER A 127 -5.19 -0.29 -26.76
N PRO A 128 -5.65 -0.71 -25.56
CA PRO A 128 -5.64 0.17 -24.40
C PRO A 128 -4.25 0.73 -24.14
N ASP A 129 -4.16 2.02 -23.80
CA ASP A 129 -2.91 2.65 -23.38
C ASP A 129 -2.89 2.77 -21.86
N THR A 130 -1.89 2.16 -21.24
CA THR A 130 -1.66 2.20 -19.80
C THR A 130 -0.62 3.26 -19.52
N VAL A 131 -1.06 4.37 -18.91
CA VAL A 131 -0.24 5.57 -18.67
C VAL A 131 0.02 5.75 -17.18
N LEU A 132 1.26 6.00 -16.81
CA LEU A 132 1.63 6.44 -15.47
C LEU A 132 1.51 7.97 -15.40
N ILE A 133 0.68 8.46 -14.50
CA ILE A 133 0.38 9.88 -14.32
C ILE A 133 0.82 10.32 -12.94
N ALA A 134 1.62 11.40 -12.89
CA ALA A 134 1.89 12.16 -11.68
C ALA A 134 1.20 13.52 -11.77
N ALA A 135 0.87 14.13 -10.63
CA ALA A 135 0.38 15.50 -10.61
C ALA A 135 0.76 16.22 -9.32
N GLY A 136 0.84 17.53 -9.43
CA GLY A 136 1.12 18.42 -8.31
C GLY A 136 0.83 19.87 -8.68
N TYR A 137 1.05 20.77 -7.74
CA TYR A 137 0.94 22.20 -8.00
C TYR A 137 2.24 22.95 -7.72
N SER A 138 2.44 24.05 -8.45
CA SER A 138 3.59 24.95 -8.25
C SER A 138 3.13 26.38 -8.06
N PRO A 139 3.44 27.04 -6.92
CA PRO A 139 3.22 28.46 -6.72
C PRO A 139 4.35 29.28 -7.34
N ASN A 140 3.96 30.31 -8.11
CA ASN A 140 4.87 31.34 -8.57
C ASN A 140 4.68 32.61 -7.73
N TYR A 141 5.59 32.88 -6.83
CA TYR A 141 5.52 34.00 -5.89
C TYR A 141 5.79 35.37 -6.54
N ILE A 142 6.32 35.40 -7.77
CA ILE A 142 6.55 36.64 -8.51
C ILE A 142 5.28 37.10 -9.20
N THR A 143 4.56 36.16 -9.82
CA THR A 143 3.33 36.45 -10.56
C THR A 143 2.05 36.28 -9.70
N ASN A 144 2.17 35.72 -8.51
CA ASN A 144 1.05 35.30 -7.65
C ASN A 144 0.09 34.31 -8.34
N ILE A 145 0.64 33.44 -9.18
CA ILE A 145 -0.12 32.39 -9.87
C ILE A 145 0.27 31.05 -9.29
N VAL A 146 -0.72 30.18 -9.11
CA VAL A 146 -0.54 28.76 -8.78
C VAL A 146 -0.98 27.97 -10.00
N THR A 147 -0.12 27.08 -10.48
CA THR A 147 -0.42 26.18 -11.60
C THR A 147 -0.52 24.74 -11.07
N VAL A 148 -1.57 24.05 -11.45
CA VAL A 148 -1.74 22.61 -11.21
C VAL A 148 -1.43 21.88 -12.51
N THR A 149 -0.46 20.97 -12.46
CA THR A 149 0.08 20.27 -13.63
C THR A 149 -0.01 18.77 -13.43
N SER A 150 -0.44 18.05 -14.46
CA SER A 150 -0.25 16.61 -14.59
C SER A 150 0.94 16.30 -15.50
N PHE A 151 1.61 15.20 -15.20
CA PHE A 151 2.77 14.69 -15.93
C PHE A 151 2.45 13.25 -16.35
N ALA A 152 2.62 12.93 -17.62
CA ALA A 152 2.41 11.58 -18.13
C ALA A 152 3.74 10.99 -18.63
N ARG A 153 4.03 9.77 -18.22
CA ARG A 153 5.24 9.07 -18.62
C ARG A 153 5.12 8.51 -20.05
N ASN A 154 6.12 8.75 -20.86
CA ASN A 154 6.30 8.08 -22.12
C ASN A 154 7.20 6.85 -21.92
N ASP A 155 6.61 5.67 -21.92
CA ASP A 155 7.33 4.42 -21.64
C ASP A 155 8.33 4.01 -22.73
N LEU A 156 8.25 4.60 -23.95
CA LEU A 156 9.18 4.28 -25.01
C LEU A 156 10.59 4.84 -24.77
N ASN A 157 10.68 5.96 -24.06
CA ASN A 157 11.95 6.66 -23.87
C ASN A 157 12.18 7.12 -22.41
N GLY A 158 11.23 6.88 -21.49
CA GLY A 158 11.31 7.27 -20.10
C GLY A 158 11.16 8.77 -19.83
N THR A 159 10.72 9.56 -20.81
CA THR A 159 10.49 11.00 -20.61
C THR A 159 9.09 11.26 -20.08
N TRP A 160 8.88 12.43 -19.50
CA TRP A 160 7.58 12.88 -19.01
C TRP A 160 7.12 14.11 -19.77
N GLY A 161 5.86 14.10 -20.22
CA GLY A 161 5.19 15.25 -20.82
C GLY A 161 4.23 15.89 -19.83
N GLU A 162 3.97 17.19 -19.99
CA GLU A 162 3.17 18.00 -19.08
C GLU A 162 1.83 18.40 -19.70
N SER A 163 0.78 18.48 -18.88
CA SER A 163 -0.50 19.08 -19.20
C SER A 163 -1.00 19.92 -18.03
N GLU A 164 -1.34 21.17 -18.27
CA GLU A 164 -1.93 22.04 -17.28
C GLU A 164 -3.38 21.63 -16.99
N ILE A 165 -3.73 21.47 -15.70
CA ILE A 165 -5.09 21.21 -15.26
C ILE A 165 -5.83 22.54 -15.06
N VAL A 166 -5.24 23.44 -14.28
CA VAL A 166 -5.82 24.76 -13.99
C VAL A 166 -4.74 25.72 -13.45
N GLN A 167 -4.96 27.01 -13.69
CA GLN A 167 -4.25 28.11 -13.02
C GLN A 167 -5.20 28.95 -12.19
N GLY A 168 -4.67 29.54 -11.11
CA GLY A 168 -5.41 30.48 -10.29
C GLY A 168 -4.52 31.33 -9.41
N GLY A 169 -5.12 32.21 -8.62
CA GLY A 169 -4.41 33.10 -7.72
C GLY A 169 -4.16 32.49 -6.34
N PHE A 170 -3.35 33.18 -5.53
CA PHE A 170 -3.11 32.78 -4.13
C PHE A 170 -4.37 32.93 -3.27
N PRO A 171 -4.47 32.19 -2.14
CA PRO A 171 -3.43 31.34 -1.55
C PRO A 171 -3.28 30.00 -2.24
N ALA A 172 -2.05 29.46 -2.23
CA ALA A 172 -1.72 28.11 -2.66
C ALA A 172 -2.18 27.04 -1.64
N GLY A 173 -1.54 25.90 -1.60
CA GLY A 173 -1.79 24.86 -0.59
C GLY A 173 -3.11 24.14 -0.81
N GLU A 174 -3.96 24.11 0.20
CA GLU A 174 -5.24 23.39 0.17
C GLU A 174 -6.17 23.76 -0.98
N ASN A 175 -6.02 24.98 -1.52
CA ASN A 175 -6.85 25.42 -2.64
C ASN A 175 -6.51 24.71 -3.96
N TYR A 176 -5.29 24.18 -4.09
CA TYR A 176 -4.80 23.60 -5.34
C TYR A 176 -4.21 22.20 -5.16
N SER A 177 -4.16 21.69 -3.92
CA SER A 177 -3.60 20.36 -3.69
C SER A 177 -4.46 19.29 -4.36
N ILE A 178 -3.82 18.47 -5.17
CA ILE A 178 -4.42 17.29 -5.78
C ILE A 178 -4.37 16.13 -4.78
N ARG A 179 -5.50 15.43 -4.61
CA ARG A 179 -5.55 14.31 -3.65
C ARG A 179 -5.81 12.98 -4.32
N ASP A 180 -6.44 12.99 -5.49
CA ASP A 180 -6.73 11.79 -6.23
C ASP A 180 -7.08 12.10 -7.68
N ILE A 181 -6.90 11.12 -8.55
CA ILE A 181 -7.36 11.08 -9.94
C ILE A 181 -8.03 9.74 -10.22
N GLU A 182 -9.08 9.75 -11.04
CA GLU A 182 -9.81 8.54 -11.38
C GLU A 182 -10.31 8.56 -12.82
N MET A 183 -10.25 7.41 -13.50
CA MET A 183 -10.79 7.23 -14.83
C MET A 183 -12.25 6.78 -14.77
N TYR A 184 -13.09 7.40 -15.57
CA TYR A 184 -14.51 7.09 -15.58
C TYR A 184 -15.11 7.19 -16.97
N VAL A 185 -16.00 6.26 -17.30
CA VAL A 185 -16.79 6.30 -18.53
C VAL A 185 -18.19 6.81 -18.21
N ASP A 186 -18.54 7.99 -18.70
CA ASP A 186 -19.88 8.54 -18.57
C ASP A 186 -20.90 7.58 -19.21
N GLN A 187 -21.81 7.05 -18.42
CA GLN A 187 -22.71 5.98 -18.83
C GLN A 187 -23.79 6.44 -19.81
N GLN A 188 -24.08 7.73 -19.88
CA GLN A 188 -25.06 8.27 -20.83
C GLN A 188 -24.43 8.64 -22.17
N THR A 189 -23.23 9.22 -22.15
CA THR A 189 -22.56 9.67 -23.38
C THR A 189 -21.59 8.65 -23.95
N GLY A 190 -21.16 7.68 -23.14
CA GLY A 190 -20.12 6.70 -23.48
C GLY A 190 -18.72 7.32 -23.63
N LEU A 191 -18.53 8.58 -23.25
CA LEU A 191 -17.24 9.25 -23.28
C LEU A 191 -16.39 8.87 -22.07
N GLU A 192 -15.11 8.69 -22.32
CA GLU A 192 -14.10 8.36 -21.31
C GLU A 192 -13.42 9.65 -20.84
N TYR A 193 -13.34 9.83 -19.52
CA TYR A 193 -12.70 10.97 -18.88
C TYR A 193 -11.78 10.50 -17.75
N VAL A 194 -10.70 11.24 -17.55
CA VAL A 194 -9.96 11.23 -16.29
C VAL A 194 -10.40 12.40 -15.43
N PHE A 195 -10.72 12.13 -14.18
CA PHE A 195 -11.14 13.16 -13.22
C PHE A 195 -10.01 13.44 -12.23
N ALA A 196 -9.92 14.67 -11.75
CA ALA A 196 -8.94 15.10 -10.74
C ALA A 196 -9.63 15.91 -9.64
N THR A 197 -9.31 15.61 -8.39
CA THR A 197 -9.71 16.41 -7.23
C THR A 197 -8.69 17.53 -7.03
N VAL A 198 -9.05 18.78 -7.25
CA VAL A 198 -8.14 19.93 -7.16
C VAL A 198 -8.53 20.85 -6.02
N GLY A 199 -8.07 20.54 -4.84
CA GLY A 199 -8.26 21.38 -3.65
C GLY A 199 -9.68 21.93 -3.50
N THR A 200 -9.82 23.15 -3.06
CA THR A 200 -11.13 23.83 -3.00
C THR A 200 -11.60 24.35 -4.37
N GLN A 201 -10.77 24.25 -5.42
CA GLN A 201 -11.21 24.57 -6.78
C GLN A 201 -12.27 23.60 -7.28
N GLY A 202 -12.22 22.32 -6.85
CA GLY A 202 -13.24 21.34 -7.14
C GLY A 202 -12.77 20.15 -7.97
N ILE A 203 -13.68 19.60 -8.76
CA ILE A 203 -13.48 18.42 -9.60
C ILE A 203 -13.26 18.86 -11.04
N TYR A 204 -12.10 18.50 -11.60
CA TYR A 204 -11.72 18.75 -13.00
C TYR A 204 -11.76 17.46 -13.79
N LYS A 205 -11.95 17.58 -15.11
CA LYS A 205 -11.89 16.41 -15.99
C LYS A 205 -11.08 16.71 -17.26
N GLY A 206 -10.47 15.67 -17.79
CA GLY A 206 -9.74 15.70 -19.04
C GLY A 206 -10.07 14.51 -19.91
N LYS A 207 -9.63 14.54 -21.16
CA LYS A 207 -9.73 13.44 -22.13
C LYS A 207 -8.36 12.99 -22.54
N TYR A 208 -8.22 11.70 -22.79
CA TYR A 208 -6.99 11.15 -23.31
C TYR A 208 -6.73 11.65 -24.73
N ASN A 209 -5.53 12.20 -24.95
CA ASN A 209 -5.04 12.64 -26.25
C ASN A 209 -3.61 12.09 -26.46
N PRO A 210 -3.43 11.04 -27.27
CA PRO A 210 -2.10 10.45 -27.49
C PRO A 210 -1.11 11.41 -28.18
N ALA A 211 -1.59 12.45 -28.85
CA ALA A 211 -0.75 13.46 -29.50
C ALA A 211 -0.26 14.55 -28.53
N ASN A 212 -0.91 14.73 -27.38
CA ASN A 212 -0.46 15.63 -26.32
C ASN A 212 0.73 14.99 -25.58
N PRO A 213 1.88 15.68 -25.39
CA PRO A 213 2.98 15.15 -24.58
C PRO A 213 2.55 14.71 -23.17
N GLY A 214 1.67 15.47 -22.50
CA GLY A 214 1.09 15.14 -21.19
C GLY A 214 -0.11 14.17 -21.26
N LYS A 215 -0.43 13.64 -22.44
CA LYS A 215 -1.46 12.61 -22.68
C LYS A 215 -2.90 13.01 -22.37
N ILE A 216 -3.14 14.13 -21.71
CA ILE A 216 -4.48 14.54 -21.26
C ILE A 216 -4.75 15.98 -21.73
N ASP A 217 -5.89 16.17 -22.38
CA ASP A 217 -6.45 17.49 -22.66
C ASP A 217 -7.44 17.84 -21.54
N TRP A 218 -6.97 18.61 -20.56
CA TRP A 218 -7.78 19.03 -19.43
C TRP A 218 -8.76 20.15 -19.82
N ILE A 219 -9.96 20.12 -19.23
CA ILE A 219 -10.93 21.21 -19.29
C ILE A 219 -10.66 22.12 -18.11
N SER A 220 -10.22 23.35 -18.37
CA SER A 220 -9.78 24.33 -17.38
C SER A 220 -10.89 24.87 -16.45
N THR A 221 -12.14 24.50 -16.71
CA THR A 221 -13.28 24.82 -15.85
C THR A 221 -13.67 23.60 -15.04
N ALA A 222 -13.81 23.76 -13.72
CA ALA A 222 -14.26 22.68 -12.86
C ALA A 222 -15.65 22.17 -13.31
N GLU A 223 -15.82 20.85 -13.38
CA GLU A 223 -17.14 20.27 -13.61
C GLU A 223 -18.04 20.47 -12.38
N PHE A 224 -17.44 20.45 -11.18
CA PHE A 224 -18.12 20.71 -9.92
C PHE A 224 -17.20 21.49 -8.97
N GLY A 225 -17.67 22.63 -8.50
CA GLY A 225 -16.92 23.50 -7.59
C GLY A 225 -17.31 24.97 -7.77
N PRO A 226 -16.68 25.91 -7.04
CA PRO A 226 -15.69 25.66 -5.99
C PRO A 226 -16.31 25.01 -4.73
N LEU A 227 -15.47 24.38 -3.93
CA LEU A 227 -15.84 23.68 -2.70
C LEU A 227 -15.32 24.43 -1.46
N SER A 228 -16.04 24.37 -0.35
CA SER A 228 -15.57 24.94 0.92
C SER A 228 -14.52 24.07 1.61
N ILE A 229 -14.50 22.76 1.31
CA ILE A 229 -13.59 21.78 1.86
C ILE A 229 -13.05 20.96 0.69
N ARG A 230 -11.74 20.77 0.62
CA ARG A 230 -11.10 20.02 -0.46
C ARG A 230 -11.55 18.55 -0.48
N PRO A 231 -11.78 17.95 -1.63
CA PRO A 231 -11.98 16.53 -1.78
C PRO A 231 -10.72 15.75 -1.33
N LEU A 232 -10.92 14.58 -0.72
CA LEU A 232 -9.83 13.74 -0.22
C LEU A 232 -9.79 12.34 -0.86
N GLY A 233 -10.69 12.02 -1.78
CA GLY A 233 -10.72 10.81 -2.56
C GLY A 233 -11.79 10.87 -3.63
N ILE A 234 -11.58 10.18 -4.75
CA ILE A 234 -12.52 10.00 -5.85
C ILE A 234 -12.45 8.55 -6.33
N GLU A 235 -13.60 7.90 -6.49
CA GLU A 235 -13.72 6.47 -6.75
C GLU A 235 -14.90 6.15 -7.66
N VAL A 236 -14.78 5.06 -8.40
CA VAL A 236 -15.89 4.49 -9.17
C VAL A 236 -16.47 3.28 -8.42
N ALA A 237 -17.76 3.32 -8.15
CA ALA A 237 -18.51 2.21 -7.57
C ALA A 237 -19.89 2.11 -8.20
N ASN A 238 -20.37 0.89 -8.42
CA ASN A 238 -21.70 0.62 -8.99
C ASN A 238 -21.98 1.37 -10.31
N GLY A 239 -20.93 1.54 -11.11
CA GLY A 239 -21.01 2.25 -12.40
C GLY A 239 -21.17 3.77 -12.30
N ALA A 240 -20.96 4.38 -11.13
CA ALA A 240 -21.01 5.82 -10.91
C ALA A 240 -19.71 6.36 -10.29
N LEU A 241 -19.37 7.60 -10.62
CA LEU A 241 -18.24 8.32 -10.03
C LEU A 241 -18.66 8.98 -8.73
N HIS A 242 -17.88 8.72 -7.68
CA HIS A 242 -18.10 9.32 -6.34
C HIS A 242 -16.87 10.08 -5.90
N PHE A 243 -17.06 11.12 -5.09
CA PHE A 243 -15.95 11.78 -4.41
C PHE A 243 -16.35 12.23 -3.00
N SER A 244 -15.37 12.29 -2.10
CA SER A 244 -15.56 12.76 -0.73
C SER A 244 -15.14 14.22 -0.59
N SER A 245 -15.96 15.03 0.12
CA SER A 245 -15.60 16.39 0.53
C SER A 245 -16.18 16.71 1.90
N GLY A 246 -15.30 16.86 2.90
CA GLY A 246 -15.70 17.05 4.28
C GLY A 246 -16.51 15.86 4.81
N SER A 247 -17.74 16.09 5.25
CA SER A 247 -18.64 15.03 5.74
C SER A 247 -19.41 14.30 4.63
N LYS A 248 -19.32 14.76 3.39
CA LYS A 248 -20.23 14.34 2.33
C LYS A 248 -19.54 13.43 1.32
N LEU A 249 -20.26 12.39 0.93
CA LEU A 249 -19.99 11.59 -0.26
C LEU A 249 -20.93 12.07 -1.36
N TYR A 250 -20.35 12.53 -2.46
CA TYR A 250 -21.08 12.98 -3.64
C TYR A 250 -21.04 11.92 -4.73
N ARG A 251 -22.12 11.80 -5.49
CA ARG A 251 -22.22 10.98 -6.69
C ARG A 251 -22.51 11.84 -7.91
N ARG A 252 -21.78 11.58 -8.98
CA ARG A 252 -22.02 12.19 -10.29
C ARG A 252 -23.27 11.57 -10.95
N ILE A 253 -24.11 12.41 -11.49
CA ILE A 253 -25.21 12.05 -12.40
C ILE A 253 -24.74 12.37 -13.81
N ASP A 254 -24.67 11.34 -14.62
CA ASP A 254 -24.12 11.37 -15.96
C ASP A 254 -24.97 12.13 -16.97
N GLY A 255 -24.34 12.58 -18.04
CA GLY A 255 -25.01 13.20 -19.18
C GLY A 255 -24.23 14.38 -19.77
N VAL A 256 -24.82 14.97 -20.80
CA VAL A 256 -24.27 16.16 -21.48
C VAL A 256 -24.11 17.34 -20.52
N SER A 257 -24.99 17.43 -19.53
CA SER A 257 -24.94 18.42 -18.44
C SER A 257 -24.95 17.70 -17.10
N PRO A 258 -23.79 17.19 -16.67
CA PRO A 258 -23.70 16.40 -15.45
C PRO A 258 -24.04 17.23 -14.22
N SER A 259 -24.56 16.56 -13.19
CA SER A 259 -24.85 17.15 -11.89
C SER A 259 -24.37 16.22 -10.77
N TYR A 260 -24.41 16.69 -9.53
CA TYR A 260 -23.93 15.93 -8.39
C TYR A 260 -24.97 15.91 -7.27
N VAL A 261 -25.16 14.76 -6.66
CA VAL A 261 -26.06 14.55 -5.52
C VAL A 261 -25.25 14.05 -4.33
N ILE A 262 -25.79 14.25 -3.13
CA ILE A 262 -25.20 13.72 -1.90
C ILE A 262 -25.79 12.34 -1.67
N ASP A 263 -24.98 11.31 -1.70
CA ASP A 263 -25.40 9.93 -1.44
C ASP A 263 -25.26 9.54 0.04
N HIS A 264 -24.33 10.19 0.77
CA HIS A 264 -24.20 9.98 2.22
C HIS A 264 -23.62 11.22 2.91
N ASP A 265 -24.01 11.47 4.16
CA ASP A 265 -23.52 12.60 4.97
C ASP A 265 -23.22 12.14 6.40
N PHE A 266 -22.01 12.42 6.87
CA PHE A 266 -21.52 12.14 8.22
C PHE A 266 -21.74 13.30 9.20
N SER A 267 -22.45 14.36 8.79
CA SER A 267 -22.68 15.56 9.62
C SER A 267 -23.49 15.28 10.89
N ASP A 268 -24.25 14.18 10.90
CA ASP A 268 -24.97 13.67 12.08
C ASP A 268 -24.06 13.28 13.25
N LEU A 269 -22.78 13.03 12.98
CA LEU A 269 -21.79 12.75 14.03
C LEU A 269 -21.30 14.00 14.77
N GLY A 270 -21.81 15.19 14.41
CA GLY A 270 -21.66 16.44 15.15
C GLY A 270 -20.24 17.02 15.24
N ALA A 271 -19.29 16.49 14.48
CA ALA A 271 -17.92 16.93 14.51
C ALA A 271 -17.66 18.11 13.57
N LYS A 272 -16.77 19.03 13.98
CA LYS A 272 -16.30 20.09 13.08
C LYS A 272 -15.29 19.51 12.09
N ILE A 273 -15.44 19.87 10.82
CA ILE A 273 -14.52 19.50 9.77
C ILE A 273 -13.40 20.53 9.69
N ASN A 274 -12.15 20.05 9.69
CA ASN A 274 -10.99 20.86 9.35
C ASN A 274 -10.75 20.77 7.85
N SER A 275 -10.70 21.91 7.16
CA SER A 275 -10.52 21.96 5.71
C SER A 275 -9.21 21.33 5.22
N ALA A 276 -8.16 21.39 6.04
CA ALA A 276 -6.83 20.90 5.68
C ALA A 276 -6.74 19.36 5.68
N ALA A 277 -7.32 18.72 6.69
CA ALA A 277 -7.06 17.31 6.94
C ALA A 277 -8.31 16.49 7.29
N GLY A 278 -9.43 17.16 7.60
CA GLY A 278 -10.62 16.50 8.16
C GLY A 278 -11.62 16.02 7.11
N GLY A 279 -12.45 15.07 7.54
CA GLY A 279 -13.54 14.53 6.76
C GLY A 279 -13.43 13.04 6.46
N ILE A 280 -14.05 12.62 5.39
CA ILE A 280 -13.96 11.28 4.82
C ILE A 280 -12.59 11.14 4.13
N ARG A 281 -11.79 10.18 4.56
CA ARG A 281 -10.44 9.91 4.07
C ARG A 281 -10.34 8.46 3.61
N GLY A 282 -9.41 8.17 2.67
CA GLY A 282 -9.15 6.83 2.18
C GLY A 282 -10.40 6.16 1.62
N LEU A 283 -11.20 6.92 0.88
CA LEU A 283 -12.36 6.37 0.17
C LEU A 283 -11.86 5.29 -0.78
N THR A 284 -12.38 4.08 -0.63
CA THR A 284 -11.91 2.91 -1.39
C THR A 284 -13.08 2.04 -1.74
N THR A 285 -13.23 1.73 -3.00
CA THR A 285 -14.24 0.77 -3.50
C THR A 285 -13.79 -0.65 -3.18
N ILE A 286 -14.70 -1.43 -2.61
CA ILE A 286 -14.47 -2.86 -2.30
C ILE A 286 -15.67 -3.70 -2.73
N ASN A 287 -15.44 -5.00 -2.94
CA ASN A 287 -16.54 -5.95 -3.06
C ASN A 287 -17.37 -5.95 -1.78
N ASN A 288 -18.70 -5.78 -1.91
CA ASN A 288 -19.59 -5.76 -0.76
C ASN A 288 -19.69 -7.16 -0.11
N PRO A 289 -19.30 -7.31 1.17
CA PRO A 289 -19.43 -8.59 1.86
C PRO A 289 -20.88 -9.07 2.02
N SER A 290 -21.84 -8.15 1.95
CA SER A 290 -23.27 -8.43 2.19
C SER A 290 -24.12 -8.49 0.92
N GLY A 291 -23.54 -8.24 -0.26
CA GLY A 291 -24.28 -8.13 -1.51
C GLY A 291 -23.46 -8.36 -2.77
N VAL A 292 -24.06 -8.02 -3.92
CA VAL A 292 -23.43 -8.10 -5.25
C VAL A 292 -22.92 -6.75 -5.76
N ASP A 293 -23.36 -5.66 -5.15
CA ASP A 293 -22.93 -4.30 -5.47
C ASP A 293 -21.64 -3.96 -4.76
N ASP A 294 -20.94 -2.93 -5.24
CA ASP A 294 -19.77 -2.39 -4.56
C ASP A 294 -20.14 -1.69 -3.26
N ALA A 295 -19.25 -1.74 -2.29
CA ALA A 295 -19.28 -0.96 -1.05
C ALA A 295 -18.05 -0.04 -0.98
N PHE A 296 -18.07 0.92 -0.05
CA PHE A 296 -16.89 1.72 0.25
C PHE A 296 -16.32 1.39 1.62
N LEU A 297 -15.01 1.31 1.72
CA LEU A 297 -14.27 1.51 2.97
C LEU A 297 -13.84 2.98 3.05
N LEU A 298 -13.84 3.52 4.26
CA LEU A 298 -13.36 4.87 4.52
C LEU A 298 -12.98 5.05 5.99
N MET A 299 -12.16 6.07 6.24
CA MET A 299 -11.85 6.52 7.59
C MET A 299 -12.47 7.88 7.85
N TRP A 300 -13.23 7.99 8.94
CA TRP A 300 -13.80 9.23 9.40
C TRP A 300 -12.83 9.94 10.35
N CYS A 301 -12.34 11.09 9.89
CA CYS A 301 -11.40 11.95 10.63
C CYS A 301 -11.89 13.40 10.60
N PRO A 302 -12.86 13.80 11.43
CA PRO A 302 -13.56 15.10 11.27
C PRO A 302 -12.66 16.31 11.55
N ASN A 303 -11.66 16.17 12.38
CA ASN A 303 -10.71 17.24 12.69
C ASN A 303 -9.33 16.62 12.98
N GLY A 304 -8.32 17.47 13.14
CA GLY A 304 -6.98 17.03 13.46
C GLY A 304 -6.82 16.27 14.79
N GLN A 305 -7.88 16.02 15.55
CA GLN A 305 -7.89 15.25 16.79
C GLN A 305 -8.87 14.08 16.69
N SER A 306 -8.78 13.33 15.62
CA SER A 306 -9.66 12.20 15.36
C SER A 306 -9.20 10.93 16.07
N GLN A 307 -10.12 9.97 16.20
CA GLN A 307 -9.81 8.64 16.72
C GLN A 307 -9.61 7.61 15.60
N GLY A 308 -9.66 8.05 14.33
CA GLY A 308 -9.52 7.18 13.18
C GLY A 308 -10.61 6.11 13.15
N THR A 309 -11.88 6.51 12.98
CA THR A 309 -12.99 5.55 12.93
C THR A 309 -13.17 5.06 11.51
N ILE A 310 -13.12 3.75 11.31
CA ILE A 310 -13.33 3.11 10.02
C ILE A 310 -14.80 2.69 9.89
N TYR A 311 -15.38 3.07 8.75
CA TYR A 311 -16.73 2.70 8.35
C TYR A 311 -16.71 2.00 7.00
N ARG A 312 -17.71 1.14 6.81
CA ARG A 312 -18.09 0.63 5.50
C ARG A 312 -19.44 1.24 5.12
N LEU A 313 -19.56 1.69 3.89
CA LEU A 313 -20.83 2.13 3.31
C LEU A 313 -21.32 1.06 2.34
N GLU A 314 -22.46 0.45 2.62
CA GLU A 314 -23.12 -0.54 1.76
C GLU A 314 -24.34 0.10 1.09
N PRO A 315 -24.62 -0.18 -0.20
CA PRO A 315 -25.81 0.30 -0.86
C PRO A 315 -27.07 -0.04 -0.08
N ASP A 316 -27.99 0.94 0.08
CA ASP A 316 -29.22 0.77 0.82
C ASP A 316 -30.39 0.26 -0.04
N GLY A 317 -30.17 0.07 -1.35
CA GLY A 317 -31.16 -0.32 -2.32
C GLY A 317 -32.12 0.81 -2.72
N ALA A 318 -31.99 2.00 -2.14
CA ALA A 318 -32.81 3.18 -2.44
C ALA A 318 -32.01 4.29 -3.16
N GLY A 319 -30.73 4.02 -3.45
CA GLY A 319 -29.82 4.92 -4.15
C GLY A 319 -28.87 5.71 -3.23
N GLY A 320 -28.83 5.37 -1.96
CA GLY A 320 -27.88 5.84 -0.95
C GLY A 320 -27.10 4.70 -0.32
N PHE A 321 -26.54 4.96 0.88
CA PHE A 321 -25.71 4.00 1.59
C PHE A 321 -26.10 3.88 3.07
N ASN A 322 -26.10 2.67 3.57
CA ASN A 322 -26.10 2.32 4.99
C ASN A 322 -24.67 2.40 5.53
N ARG A 323 -24.49 3.11 6.64
CA ARG A 323 -23.20 3.26 7.32
C ARG A 323 -23.03 2.15 8.35
N ILE A 324 -22.00 1.31 8.17
CA ILE A 324 -21.65 0.21 9.05
C ILE A 324 -20.34 0.57 9.76
N TYR A 325 -20.38 0.59 11.10
CA TYR A 325 -19.19 0.76 11.91
C TYR A 325 -18.33 -0.51 11.84
N GLU A 326 -17.05 -0.37 11.49
CA GLU A 326 -16.12 -1.49 11.52
C GLU A 326 -15.20 -1.44 12.76
N THR A 327 -14.47 -0.33 12.98
CA THR A 327 -13.56 -0.22 14.12
C THR A 327 -13.12 1.21 14.41
N LYS A 328 -12.42 1.39 15.55
CA LYS A 328 -11.64 2.61 15.87
C LYS A 328 -10.18 2.27 16.02
N LEU A 329 -9.32 2.93 15.25
CA LEU A 329 -7.87 2.71 15.33
C LEU A 329 -7.30 3.02 16.71
N SER A 330 -7.79 4.06 17.39
CA SER A 330 -7.37 4.40 18.76
C SER A 330 -7.56 3.26 19.76
N LEU A 331 -8.62 2.45 19.62
CA LEU A 331 -8.85 1.27 20.47
C LEU A 331 -7.92 0.11 20.11
N LEU A 332 -7.70 -0.11 18.81
CA LEU A 332 -6.78 -1.15 18.34
C LEU A 332 -5.33 -0.84 18.75
N ILE A 333 -4.92 0.42 18.66
CA ILE A 333 -3.60 0.88 19.12
C ILE A 333 -3.44 0.66 20.62
N ALA A 334 -4.44 1.02 21.44
CA ALA A 334 -4.41 0.80 22.87
C ALA A 334 -4.32 -0.69 23.24
N SER A 335 -4.93 -1.56 22.45
CA SER A 335 -4.82 -3.02 22.62
C SER A 335 -3.46 -3.56 22.17
N PHE A 336 -2.88 -3.02 21.12
CA PHE A 336 -1.57 -3.41 20.59
C PHE A 336 -0.43 -2.93 21.50
N LEU A 337 -0.50 -1.67 21.95
CA LEU A 337 0.45 -1.03 22.84
C LEU A 337 -0.10 -1.01 24.27
N VAL A 338 -0.05 -2.13 24.95
CA VAL A 338 -0.62 -2.31 26.30
C VAL A 338 -0.25 -1.17 27.25
N GLY A 339 -1.27 -0.49 27.80
CA GLY A 339 -1.10 0.64 28.71
C GLY A 339 -0.90 2.01 28.07
N SER A 340 -0.97 2.12 26.74
CA SER A 340 -0.87 3.38 26.00
C SER A 340 -2.21 3.79 25.39
N ASN A 341 -2.50 5.09 25.40
CA ASN A 341 -3.69 5.65 24.77
C ASN A 341 -3.29 6.56 23.61
N ALA A 342 -3.91 6.36 22.46
CA ALA A 342 -3.80 7.29 21.34
C ALA A 342 -4.72 8.50 21.59
N SER A 343 -4.13 9.67 21.76
CA SER A 343 -4.87 10.94 21.91
C SER A 343 -5.34 11.48 20.54
N TYR A 344 -4.68 11.05 19.49
CA TYR A 344 -4.90 11.49 18.11
C TYR A 344 -4.49 10.39 17.14
N VAL A 345 -5.35 10.14 16.14
CA VAL A 345 -5.05 9.27 15.00
C VAL A 345 -5.53 9.97 13.73
N LEU A 346 -4.62 10.21 12.81
CA LEU A 346 -4.92 10.70 11.47
C LEU A 346 -4.44 9.66 10.47
N GLY A 347 -5.33 9.17 9.66
CA GLY A 347 -4.97 8.10 8.75
C GLY A 347 -5.58 8.23 7.38
N ALA A 348 -5.36 7.17 6.61
CA ALA A 348 -5.84 7.03 5.25
C ALA A 348 -5.49 8.28 4.40
N TYR A 349 -4.18 8.54 4.27
CA TYR A 349 -3.72 9.56 3.33
C TYR A 349 -4.15 9.18 1.92
N ASN A 350 -4.00 7.91 1.59
CA ASN A 350 -4.43 7.26 0.36
C ASN A 350 -5.58 6.28 0.64
N GLU A 351 -6.02 5.59 -0.39
CA GLU A 351 -6.96 4.47 -0.36
C GLU A 351 -6.49 3.34 0.55
N PHE A 352 -7.41 2.47 0.97
CA PHE A 352 -7.07 1.18 1.56
C PHE A 352 -6.48 0.31 0.46
N TYR A 353 -5.28 -0.15 0.65
CA TYR A 353 -4.59 -0.97 -0.35
C TYR A 353 -5.09 -2.42 -0.28
N GLU A 354 -5.76 -2.86 -1.33
CA GLU A 354 -6.16 -4.26 -1.47
C GLU A 354 -4.95 -5.12 -1.84
N TYR A 355 -4.77 -6.20 -1.13
CA TYR A 355 -3.68 -7.13 -1.32
C TYR A 355 -4.16 -8.57 -1.18
N ILE A 356 -3.85 -9.41 -2.16
CA ILE A 356 -4.09 -10.85 -2.09
C ILE A 356 -2.87 -11.51 -1.45
N ASN A 357 -3.06 -12.08 -0.26
CA ASN A 357 -1.99 -12.76 0.44
C ASN A 357 -1.51 -13.99 -0.37
N PRO A 358 -0.26 -14.05 -0.83
CA PRO A 358 0.21 -15.14 -1.69
C PRO A 358 0.28 -16.50 -0.99
N ILE A 359 0.19 -16.53 0.35
CA ILE A 359 0.21 -17.75 1.14
C ILE A 359 -1.19 -18.31 1.34
N SER A 360 -2.13 -17.49 1.81
CA SER A 360 -3.51 -17.91 2.13
C SER A 360 -4.50 -17.69 1.00
N ASN A 361 -4.13 -16.90 -0.01
CA ASN A 361 -5.01 -16.42 -1.08
C ASN A 361 -6.22 -15.60 -0.58
N ASP A 362 -6.11 -15.05 0.63
CA ASP A 362 -7.12 -14.18 1.20
C ASP A 362 -6.93 -12.75 0.73
N THR A 363 -8.02 -12.06 0.48
CA THR A 363 -8.01 -10.61 0.26
C THR A 363 -7.90 -9.89 1.59
N ILE A 364 -6.88 -9.05 1.72
CA ILE A 364 -6.67 -8.17 2.86
C ILE A 364 -6.60 -6.72 2.41
N HIS A 365 -6.89 -5.79 3.31
CA HIS A 365 -6.69 -4.36 3.05
C HIS A 365 -5.73 -3.77 4.05
N LEU A 366 -4.78 -2.98 3.58
CA LEU A 366 -3.81 -2.26 4.40
C LEU A 366 -4.16 -0.78 4.40
N VAL A 367 -4.08 -0.14 5.55
CA VAL A 367 -4.28 1.31 5.68
C VAL A 367 -3.28 1.91 6.63
N GLY A 368 -2.65 2.99 6.17
CA GLY A 368 -1.66 3.74 6.91
C GLY A 368 -2.28 4.83 7.78
N PHE A 369 -1.63 5.16 8.85
CA PHE A 369 -2.00 6.25 9.73
C PHE A 369 -0.79 6.74 10.55
N GLU A 370 -0.93 7.91 11.14
CA GLU A 370 -0.06 8.43 12.18
C GLU A 370 -0.83 8.46 13.51
N ALA A 371 -0.15 8.20 14.61
CA ALA A 371 -0.75 8.19 15.93
C ALA A 371 0.08 8.99 16.93
N ASN A 372 -0.59 9.87 17.68
CA ASN A 372 -0.01 10.53 18.85
C ASN A 372 -0.42 9.76 20.10
N ILE A 373 0.55 9.18 20.80
CA ILE A 373 0.35 8.34 21.98
C ILE A 373 1.31 8.75 23.10
N SER A 374 0.91 8.50 24.33
CA SER A 374 1.77 8.75 25.48
C SER A 374 3.00 7.86 25.43
N GLY A 375 4.19 8.47 25.44
CA GLY A 375 5.46 7.73 25.37
C GLY A 375 5.81 7.20 23.99
N GLY A 376 5.28 7.78 22.91
CA GLY A 376 5.50 7.35 21.53
C GLY A 376 6.95 7.32 21.05
N GLY A 377 7.83 8.07 21.69
CA GLY A 377 9.28 7.97 21.53
C GLY A 377 9.84 8.62 20.26
N HIS A 378 9.04 9.40 19.51
CA HIS A 378 9.56 10.16 18.39
C HIS A 378 10.55 11.25 18.88
N PRO A 379 11.73 11.39 18.28
CA PRO A 379 12.78 12.29 18.80
C PRO A 379 12.42 13.78 18.72
N ILE A 380 11.55 14.17 17.77
CA ILE A 380 11.21 15.57 17.51
C ILE A 380 9.76 15.87 17.88
N TRP A 381 8.84 14.98 17.53
CA TRP A 381 7.40 15.17 17.71
C TRP A 381 6.93 14.46 18.98
N ASN A 382 6.79 15.24 20.06
CA ASN A 382 6.35 14.70 21.36
C ASN A 382 5.00 13.99 21.24
N GLY A 383 4.99 12.71 21.62
CA GLY A 383 3.81 11.87 21.61
C GLY A 383 3.59 11.08 20.32
N TYR A 384 4.28 11.35 19.22
CA TYR A 384 4.19 10.50 18.02
C TYR A 384 4.86 9.15 18.26
N TYR A 385 4.23 8.09 17.75
CA TYR A 385 4.75 6.75 17.89
C TYR A 385 5.87 6.50 16.87
N LYS A 386 7.01 6.03 17.37
CA LYS A 386 8.14 5.62 16.53
C LYS A 386 7.99 4.15 16.18
N GLY A 387 7.61 3.82 14.96
CA GLY A 387 7.49 2.42 14.55
C GLY A 387 6.72 2.22 13.24
N GLY A 388 6.05 3.25 12.73
CA GLY A 388 5.33 3.16 11.46
C GLY A 388 4.16 2.19 11.52
N LEU A 389 3.19 2.46 12.40
CA LEU A 389 2.00 1.62 12.55
C LEU A 389 1.14 1.63 11.29
N PHE A 390 0.50 0.51 11.01
CA PHE A 390 -0.53 0.38 9.99
C PHE A 390 -1.61 -0.61 10.45
N ALA A 391 -2.80 -0.48 9.90
CA ALA A 391 -3.88 -1.42 10.15
C ALA A 391 -4.02 -2.38 8.98
N LYS A 392 -4.31 -3.63 9.31
CA LYS A 392 -4.65 -4.69 8.39
C LYS A 392 -6.06 -5.18 8.67
N ARG A 393 -6.92 -5.16 7.65
CA ARG A 393 -8.24 -5.76 7.63
C ARG A 393 -8.16 -7.10 6.92
N ASP A 394 -8.61 -8.17 7.54
CA ASP A 394 -8.65 -9.50 6.93
C ASP A 394 -9.91 -9.71 6.07
N SER A 395 -10.01 -10.87 5.43
CA SER A 395 -11.16 -11.25 4.59
C SER A 395 -12.48 -11.37 5.36
N ASN A 396 -12.43 -11.47 6.69
CA ASN A 396 -13.63 -11.51 7.55
C ASN A 396 -13.97 -10.11 8.10
N GLY A 397 -13.27 -9.06 7.68
CA GLY A 397 -13.47 -7.70 8.17
C GLY A 397 -12.90 -7.44 9.56
N GLN A 398 -12.03 -8.32 10.08
CA GLN A 398 -11.37 -8.13 11.36
C GLN A 398 -10.09 -7.30 11.20
N TYR A 399 -9.84 -6.41 12.15
CA TYR A 399 -8.70 -5.50 12.12
C TYR A 399 -7.63 -5.89 13.12
N SER A 400 -6.38 -5.76 12.70
CA SER A 400 -5.20 -5.83 13.56
C SER A 400 -4.26 -4.66 13.26
N ILE A 401 -3.46 -4.27 14.27
CA ILE A 401 -2.35 -3.33 14.08
C ILE A 401 -1.07 -4.11 13.87
N GLU A 402 -0.29 -3.68 12.90
CA GLU A 402 1.07 -4.13 12.65
C GLU A 402 2.04 -2.94 12.68
N GLU A 403 3.31 -3.22 12.83
CA GLU A 403 4.40 -2.26 12.92
C GLU A 403 5.49 -2.60 11.90
N ILE A 404 6.07 -1.58 11.27
CA ILE A 404 7.27 -1.74 10.46
C ILE A 404 8.44 -1.86 11.43
N ASN A 405 8.87 -3.07 11.67
CA ASN A 405 9.69 -3.40 12.83
C ASN A 405 11.16 -3.04 12.65
N GLY A 406 11.64 -2.61 13.69
CA GLY A 406 12.47 -2.71 14.79
C GLY A 406 13.74 -3.53 14.71
N THR A 407 14.05 -4.24 13.67
CA THR A 407 15.42 -4.66 13.33
C THR A 407 16.21 -3.53 12.65
N ILE A 408 15.57 -2.41 12.52
CA ILE A 408 16.13 -1.14 12.11
C ILE A 408 17.07 -0.69 13.23
N GLY A 409 18.33 -0.49 12.90
CA GLY A 409 19.38 -0.12 13.86
C GLY A 409 19.03 1.14 14.66
N ALA A 410 19.67 1.33 15.81
CA ALA A 410 19.42 2.45 16.72
C ALA A 410 19.58 3.85 16.09
N ASN A 411 20.17 3.93 14.91
CA ASN A 411 20.44 5.16 14.14
C ASN A 411 19.50 5.33 12.93
N ASP A 412 18.51 4.48 12.76
CA ASP A 412 17.60 4.59 11.63
C ASP A 412 16.54 5.68 11.84
N THR A 413 16.03 6.16 10.71
CA THR A 413 14.95 7.13 10.63
C THR A 413 13.77 6.71 11.48
N ALA A 414 13.23 7.63 12.25
CA ALA A 414 12.02 7.38 13.02
C ALA A 414 10.83 7.25 12.08
N LEU A 415 10.25 6.08 11.98
CA LEU A 415 9.06 5.82 11.17
C LEU A 415 7.83 6.28 11.93
N VAL A 416 7.06 7.25 11.40
CA VAL A 416 5.89 7.82 12.08
C VAL A 416 4.58 7.50 11.36
N ALA A 417 4.51 7.76 10.06
CA ALA A 417 3.32 7.55 9.28
C ALA A 417 3.60 6.63 8.09
N ASN A 418 2.89 5.53 8.03
CA ASN A 418 2.81 4.72 6.84
C ASN A 418 1.72 5.29 5.93
N ARG A 419 1.99 5.46 4.63
CA ARG A 419 1.06 6.13 3.71
C ARG A 419 0.65 5.31 2.52
N CYS A 420 1.53 4.48 1.99
CA CYS A 420 1.29 3.77 0.74
C CYS A 420 1.91 2.38 0.75
N TYR A 421 1.31 1.52 -0.06
CA TYR A 421 1.64 0.11 -0.19
C TYR A 421 1.60 -0.29 -1.64
N VAL A 422 2.42 -1.27 -2.02
CA VAL A 422 2.29 -1.92 -3.30
C VAL A 422 2.94 -3.30 -3.29
N ALA A 423 2.27 -4.30 -3.84
CA ALA A 423 2.88 -5.60 -4.08
C ALA A 423 4.02 -5.48 -5.09
N SER A 424 5.06 -6.27 -4.92
CA SER A 424 6.21 -6.27 -5.82
C SER A 424 5.80 -6.53 -7.27
N PRO A 425 6.27 -5.73 -8.24
CA PRO A 425 6.09 -6.01 -9.66
C PRO A 425 7.12 -7.01 -10.20
N PHE A 426 8.08 -7.41 -9.37
CA PHE A 426 9.25 -8.15 -9.84
C PHE A 426 8.98 -9.66 -9.85
N PRO A 427 9.22 -10.35 -10.98
CA PRO A 427 9.00 -11.79 -11.06
C PRO A 427 9.81 -12.56 -10.01
N GLY A 428 9.13 -13.43 -9.28
CA GLY A 428 9.75 -14.28 -8.26
C GLY A 428 9.92 -13.62 -6.89
N GLU A 429 9.51 -12.35 -6.71
CA GLU A 429 9.50 -11.68 -5.43
C GLU A 429 8.08 -11.63 -4.84
N SER A 430 7.88 -12.26 -3.69
CA SER A 430 6.62 -12.21 -2.94
C SER A 430 6.74 -11.18 -1.81
N ALA A 431 6.80 -9.91 -2.16
CA ALA A 431 6.99 -8.83 -1.21
C ALA A 431 5.92 -7.74 -1.37
N VAL A 432 5.69 -6.99 -0.30
CA VAL A 432 4.97 -5.72 -0.33
C VAL A 432 5.92 -4.61 0.07
N TYR A 433 5.91 -3.54 -0.69
CA TYR A 433 6.66 -2.31 -0.41
C TYR A 433 5.75 -1.34 0.34
N PHE A 434 6.32 -0.67 1.33
CA PHE A 434 5.67 0.25 2.26
C PHE A 434 6.38 1.59 2.18
N GLY A 435 5.67 2.65 1.83
CA GLY A 435 6.22 3.99 1.79
C GLY A 435 5.62 4.88 2.87
N GLY A 436 6.38 5.82 3.36
CA GLY A 436 5.90 6.63 4.45
C GLY A 436 6.58 7.97 4.64
N PHE A 437 6.22 8.58 5.73
CA PHE A 437 6.49 9.94 6.12
C PHE A 437 7.04 9.97 7.53
N ASP A 438 8.12 10.69 7.70
CA ASP A 438 8.61 11.09 9.01
C ASP A 438 8.50 12.61 9.10
N PRO A 439 7.51 13.14 9.83
CA PRO A 439 7.37 14.57 9.99
C PRO A 439 8.56 15.12 10.75
N ASN A 440 9.32 15.98 10.09
CA ASN A 440 10.56 16.49 10.61
C ASN A 440 10.68 17.99 10.36
N SER A 441 9.99 18.77 11.16
CA SER A 441 9.89 20.20 10.92
C SER A 441 11.15 21.00 11.24
N ASN A 442 12.17 20.45 11.93
CA ASN A 442 13.22 21.33 12.47
C ASN A 442 14.64 20.76 12.58
N ALA A 443 14.91 19.51 12.26
CA ALA A 443 16.23 18.96 12.62
C ALA A 443 16.91 18.10 11.56
N SER A 444 16.22 17.61 10.57
CA SER A 444 16.84 16.87 9.48
C SER A 444 15.96 16.87 8.24
N THR A 445 16.60 16.83 7.13
CA THR A 445 16.06 16.79 5.79
C THR A 445 16.17 15.38 5.26
N ASN A 446 15.36 15.04 4.25
CA ASN A 446 15.52 13.80 3.53
C ASN A 446 15.23 12.55 4.38
N MET A 447 14.06 12.52 5.02
CA MET A 447 13.60 11.42 5.88
C MET A 447 12.63 10.46 5.19
N ALA A 448 12.36 10.63 3.88
CA ALA A 448 11.50 9.73 3.13
C ALA A 448 12.10 8.32 3.06
N TRP A 449 11.23 7.31 3.13
CA TRP A 449 11.66 5.92 3.20
C TRP A 449 10.70 4.98 2.47
N VAL A 450 11.25 3.86 1.97
CA VAL A 450 10.51 2.69 1.54
C VAL A 450 11.10 1.46 2.22
N TYR A 451 10.26 0.72 2.93
CA TYR A 451 10.58 -0.60 3.46
C TYR A 451 9.89 -1.68 2.64
N LYS A 452 10.46 -2.87 2.69
CA LYS A 452 9.95 -4.06 2.03
C LYS A 452 9.70 -5.14 3.07
N LYS A 453 8.55 -5.78 3.01
CA LYS A 453 8.20 -6.97 3.80
C LYS A 453 8.11 -8.14 2.85
N ASP A 454 9.03 -9.09 2.99
CA ASP A 454 8.99 -10.32 2.23
C ASP A 454 7.93 -11.26 2.85
N TYR A 455 6.90 -11.54 2.08
CA TYR A 455 5.98 -12.63 2.36
C TYR A 455 6.56 -13.88 1.68
N GLN A 456 7.65 -14.38 2.23
CA GLN A 456 8.11 -15.67 1.75
C GLN A 456 6.98 -16.66 2.05
N VAL A 457 6.39 -17.22 0.99
CA VAL A 457 5.99 -18.60 1.09
C VAL A 457 7.26 -19.25 1.61
N ASN A 458 7.27 -19.77 2.83
CA ASN A 458 8.29 -20.71 3.25
C ASN A 458 8.20 -21.87 2.24
N ALA A 459 8.72 -21.59 1.05
CA ALA A 459 8.99 -22.62 0.10
C ALA A 459 9.97 -23.52 0.83
N ILE A 460 9.69 -24.74 0.78
CA ILE A 460 10.45 -25.88 1.21
C ILE A 460 11.98 -25.80 0.85
N ASP A 461 12.46 -24.69 0.31
CA ASP A 461 13.86 -24.45 -0.03
C ASP A 461 14.82 -24.45 1.17
N ASP A 462 14.34 -24.16 2.39
CA ASP A 462 15.18 -24.31 3.58
C ASP A 462 15.23 -25.77 4.11
N ILE A 463 14.31 -26.61 3.68
CA ILE A 463 14.36 -28.05 4.01
C ILE A 463 15.51 -28.74 3.24
N THR A 464 15.93 -28.17 2.11
CA THR A 464 17.05 -28.73 1.32
C THR A 464 18.44 -28.40 1.86
N LYS A 465 18.56 -27.57 2.88
CA LYS A 465 19.83 -27.22 3.54
C LYS A 465 20.08 -27.94 4.86
N HIS A 466 19.10 -28.61 5.43
CA HIS A 466 19.36 -29.58 6.46
C HIS A 466 19.78 -30.89 5.76
N GLU A 467 20.99 -31.33 6.00
CA GLU A 467 21.38 -32.72 5.70
C GLU A 467 20.35 -33.60 6.42
N THR A 468 19.41 -34.15 5.65
CA THR A 468 18.45 -35.09 6.20
C THR A 468 19.19 -36.38 6.52
N ASN A 469 18.91 -36.95 7.68
CA ASN A 469 19.49 -38.23 8.08
C ASN A 469 18.93 -39.40 7.26
N PHE A 470 18.13 -39.12 6.23
CA PHE A 470 17.60 -40.12 5.32
C PHE A 470 17.56 -39.59 3.87
N VAL A 471 17.69 -40.52 2.93
CA VAL A 471 17.53 -40.25 1.50
C VAL A 471 16.32 -40.98 0.94
N ILE A 472 15.72 -40.42 -0.11
CA ILE A 472 14.59 -41.04 -0.80
C ILE A 472 14.89 -41.17 -2.29
N TYR A 473 14.53 -42.32 -2.85
CA TYR A 473 14.67 -42.57 -4.29
C TYR A 473 13.69 -43.63 -4.79
N PRO A 474 13.39 -43.62 -6.12
CA PRO A 474 13.72 -42.58 -7.07
C PRO A 474 12.90 -41.33 -6.82
N ASN A 475 13.44 -40.17 -7.17
CA ASN A 475 12.68 -38.90 -7.18
C ASN A 475 13.02 -38.16 -8.48
N PRO A 476 12.08 -38.06 -9.45
CA PRO A 476 10.66 -38.47 -9.44
C PRO A 476 10.42 -40.01 -9.34
N SER A 477 9.25 -40.38 -8.82
CA SER A 477 8.82 -41.77 -8.61
C SER A 477 7.40 -42.01 -9.15
N SER A 478 7.14 -43.22 -9.68
CA SER A 478 5.83 -43.60 -10.20
C SER A 478 5.01 -44.46 -9.22
N ASN A 479 5.54 -45.50 -8.63
CA ASN A 479 4.78 -46.44 -7.84
C ASN A 479 5.31 -46.66 -6.43
N GLN A 480 6.61 -46.57 -6.22
CA GLN A 480 7.26 -46.87 -4.95
C GLN A 480 8.35 -45.87 -4.64
N LEU A 481 8.43 -45.49 -3.38
CA LEU A 481 9.48 -44.65 -2.85
C LEU A 481 10.31 -45.44 -1.85
N PHE A 482 11.62 -45.52 -2.06
CA PHE A 482 12.55 -46.11 -1.12
C PHE A 482 13.06 -45.05 -0.18
N ILE A 483 13.14 -45.38 1.09
CA ILE A 483 13.69 -44.53 2.15
C ILE A 483 14.89 -45.26 2.72
N GLU A 484 16.03 -44.62 2.81
CA GLU A 484 17.27 -45.17 3.37
C GLU A 484 17.89 -44.18 4.37
N SER A 485 18.28 -44.67 5.54
CA SER A 485 18.94 -43.89 6.58
C SER A 485 19.85 -44.76 7.44
N GLU A 486 20.97 -44.22 7.85
CA GLU A 486 21.91 -44.91 8.73
C GLU A 486 21.41 -45.02 10.19
N ASN A 487 20.44 -44.18 10.59
CA ASN A 487 20.03 -43.99 11.98
C ASN A 487 18.53 -44.20 12.25
N LEU A 488 17.74 -44.72 11.30
CA LEU A 488 16.31 -44.95 11.48
C LEU A 488 16.04 -46.29 12.16
N GLU A 489 15.65 -46.24 13.43
CA GLU A 489 15.14 -47.38 14.18
C GLU A 489 13.70 -47.06 14.63
N ASP A 490 12.67 -47.57 13.94
CA ASP A 490 11.28 -47.51 14.36
C ASP A 490 10.67 -46.09 14.42
N TYR A 491 10.48 -45.47 13.25
CA TYR A 491 9.84 -44.16 13.11
C TYR A 491 8.50 -44.20 12.38
N GLU A 492 7.58 -43.37 12.78
CA GLU A 492 6.38 -43.08 12.00
C GLU A 492 6.71 -42.10 10.87
N PHE A 493 6.13 -42.37 9.69
CA PHE A 493 6.17 -41.43 8.57
C PHE A 493 4.78 -41.03 8.12
N ASN A 494 4.66 -39.86 7.56
CA ASN A 494 3.48 -39.47 6.80
C ASN A 494 3.86 -38.75 5.50
N ILE A 495 3.02 -38.92 4.48
CA ILE A 495 3.08 -38.20 3.22
C ILE A 495 1.89 -37.23 3.20
N ILE A 496 2.21 -35.96 2.97
CA ILE A 496 1.21 -34.91 2.85
C ILE A 496 1.23 -34.31 1.44
N ASN A 497 0.05 -33.90 0.96
CA ASN A 497 -0.05 -33.11 -0.26
C ASN A 497 0.27 -31.62 0.01
N LEU A 498 0.32 -30.80 -1.05
CA LEU A 498 0.61 -29.36 -0.95
C LEU A 498 -0.43 -28.55 -0.14
N LEU A 499 -1.60 -29.12 0.14
CA LEU A 499 -2.62 -28.54 1.02
C LEU A 499 -2.44 -28.93 2.49
N GLY A 500 -1.34 -29.65 2.82
CA GLY A 500 -1.08 -30.13 4.18
C GLY A 500 -1.91 -31.34 4.61
N LYS A 501 -2.75 -31.90 3.71
CA LYS A 501 -3.55 -33.09 4.02
C LYS A 501 -2.69 -34.34 3.94
N GLU A 502 -2.71 -35.16 5.00
CA GLU A 502 -2.10 -36.49 5.02
C GLU A 502 -2.81 -37.40 4.00
N VAL A 503 -2.01 -38.07 3.16
CA VAL A 503 -2.48 -38.94 2.08
C VAL A 503 -1.97 -40.39 2.22
N VAL A 504 -0.83 -40.57 2.87
CA VAL A 504 -0.27 -41.88 3.24
C VAL A 504 0.42 -41.74 4.58
N SER A 505 0.29 -42.71 5.47
CA SER A 505 1.07 -42.82 6.69
C SER A 505 1.43 -44.26 6.98
N GLY A 506 2.48 -44.45 7.75
CA GLY A 506 2.98 -45.76 8.10
C GLY A 506 4.15 -45.73 9.07
N ARG A 507 4.81 -46.88 9.24
CA ARG A 507 5.92 -47.01 10.17
C ARG A 507 7.12 -47.63 9.47
N ILE A 508 8.28 -47.13 9.75
CA ILE A 508 9.58 -47.60 9.23
C ILE A 508 10.24 -48.38 10.34
N ASN A 509 10.61 -49.64 10.06
CA ASN A 509 11.33 -50.50 10.97
C ASN A 509 12.67 -50.89 10.31
N GLY A 510 13.77 -50.28 10.75
CA GLY A 510 15.10 -50.52 10.22
C GLY A 510 15.63 -49.45 9.29
N GLN A 511 16.82 -49.68 8.73
CA GLN A 511 17.57 -48.71 7.95
C GLN A 511 17.01 -48.43 6.55
N THR A 512 16.13 -49.30 6.04
CA THR A 512 15.51 -49.15 4.72
C THR A 512 14.01 -49.43 4.78
N ALA A 513 13.22 -48.66 4.05
CA ALA A 513 11.79 -48.89 3.90
C ALA A 513 11.33 -48.65 2.46
N THR A 514 10.25 -49.33 2.07
CA THR A 514 9.58 -49.09 0.79
C THR A 514 8.16 -48.61 1.06
N VAL A 515 7.80 -47.51 0.47
CA VAL A 515 6.46 -46.92 0.58
C VAL A 515 5.76 -47.03 -0.77
N ASP A 516 4.61 -47.67 -0.79
CA ASP A 516 3.75 -47.74 -1.97
C ASP A 516 2.99 -46.39 -2.13
N ILE A 517 3.24 -45.72 -3.25
CA ILE A 517 2.63 -44.47 -3.65
C ILE A 517 1.80 -44.62 -4.93
N SER A 518 1.55 -45.85 -5.40
CA SER A 518 0.84 -46.12 -6.66
C SER A 518 -0.58 -45.50 -6.70
N SER A 519 -1.23 -45.41 -5.54
CA SER A 519 -2.59 -44.84 -5.39
C SER A 519 -2.62 -43.29 -5.42
N LEU A 520 -1.44 -42.63 -5.33
CA LEU A 520 -1.40 -41.18 -5.31
C LEU A 520 -1.48 -40.62 -6.75
N PRO A 521 -2.28 -39.57 -6.98
CA PRO A 521 -2.26 -38.83 -8.24
C PRO A 521 -0.87 -38.21 -8.52
N PRO A 522 -0.49 -38.05 -9.80
CA PRO A 522 0.73 -37.31 -10.15
C PRO A 522 0.68 -35.89 -9.57
N ASN A 523 1.64 -35.57 -8.71
CA ASN A 523 1.75 -34.27 -8.04
C ASN A 523 3.08 -34.20 -7.25
N VAL A 524 3.29 -33.08 -6.58
CA VAL A 524 4.35 -32.90 -5.58
C VAL A 524 3.81 -33.25 -4.20
N TYR A 525 4.59 -34.01 -3.45
CA TYR A 525 4.30 -34.45 -2.10
C TYR A 525 5.47 -34.20 -1.16
N ILE A 526 5.19 -34.21 0.14
CA ILE A 526 6.18 -34.09 1.20
C ILE A 526 6.12 -35.33 2.06
N LEU A 527 7.21 -36.06 2.15
CA LEU A 527 7.41 -37.13 3.12
C LEU A 527 7.98 -36.54 4.40
N ARG A 528 7.37 -36.85 5.53
CA ARG A 528 7.82 -36.46 6.87
C ARG A 528 8.19 -37.71 7.66
N ILE A 529 9.34 -37.66 8.35
CA ILE A 529 9.80 -38.68 9.28
C ILE A 529 10.35 -37.95 10.50
N ALA A 530 9.78 -38.18 11.66
CA ALA A 530 10.11 -37.45 12.88
C ALA A 530 10.01 -35.92 12.67
N ASN A 531 11.11 -35.19 12.80
CA ASN A 531 11.20 -33.75 12.63
C ASN A 531 11.79 -33.34 11.26
N GLU A 532 11.96 -34.26 10.36
CA GLU A 532 12.56 -34.04 9.05
C GLU A 532 11.52 -34.22 7.93
N ALA A 533 11.71 -33.52 6.82
CA ALA A 533 10.78 -33.56 5.70
C ALA A 533 11.54 -33.46 4.37
N VAL A 534 11.14 -34.27 3.39
CA VAL A 534 11.71 -34.28 2.04
C VAL A 534 10.60 -34.22 0.99
N LYS A 535 10.81 -33.40 -0.02
CA LYS A 535 9.92 -33.27 -1.17
C LYS A 535 10.19 -34.34 -2.21
N PHE A 536 9.14 -34.94 -2.77
CA PHE A 536 9.26 -35.81 -3.94
C PHE A 536 8.17 -35.54 -4.98
N VAL A 537 8.42 -35.94 -6.21
CA VAL A 537 7.51 -35.81 -7.34
C VAL A 537 6.95 -37.18 -7.70
N LYS A 538 5.63 -37.34 -7.62
CA LYS A 538 4.91 -38.52 -8.11
C LYS A 538 4.58 -38.29 -9.59
N THR A 539 5.00 -39.23 -10.42
CA THR A 539 4.67 -39.25 -11.86
C THR A 539 3.63 -40.32 -12.19
N ASN A 540 3.21 -40.41 -13.43
CA ASN A 540 2.30 -41.46 -13.91
C ASN A 540 2.91 -42.84 -13.85
#